data_12cc458d208f32f90778eee7b695c822
#
_entry.id   12cc458d208f32f90778eee7b695c822
#
_cell.length_a   1.000
_cell.length_b   1.000
_cell.length_c   1.000
_cell.angle_alpha   90.00
_cell.angle_beta   90.00
_cell.angle_gamma   90.00
#
_symmetry.space_group_name_H-M   'P 1'
#
loop_
_entity.id
_entity.type
_entity.pdbx_description
1 polymer ?
#
loop_
_entity_poly.entity_id
_entity_poly.type
_entity_poly.pdbx_seq_one_letter_code
_entity_poly.pdbx_strand_id
1 'polypeptide(L)'
;MEKQLGVITAEHTYLRSGMEESDGRNRTGIEDEIFAGWAIRILQENPAKDFVKVETHYGYTGYVDRRDFRRVTRKELEQRQDKERFLRIQTGEADLLDQPKVQGLPLELLLKNSIVELLEREVAEGWSKVRSASGREGYIHTQNLKRRMDHDGYLLTEEKKADYFQNWENPVCHDGLADEEVLRERLEDSAREFLGTQYRWGGKSSQGIDCSGLVFMSYLDQGILIYRDADIKESYPVKRIPAEQLKKGDLLFFPGHVAMYLGEGKYIHATGYYQTPYVTINSLNKSDPDYRPDLAEKLRECGSIFV
;
A
#
# COMPACT_ATOMS: atom_id res chain seq x y z
N MET A 1 21.97 12.13 17.34
CA MET A 1 20.97 13.04 16.78
C MET A 1 19.63 12.31 16.78
N GLU A 2 18.61 12.91 17.32
CA GLU A 2 17.26 12.33 17.31
C GLU A 2 16.80 12.17 15.85
N LYS A 3 16.33 10.97 15.49
CA LYS A 3 15.87 10.69 14.12
C LYS A 3 14.66 11.58 13.82
N GLN A 4 14.73 12.35 12.77
CA GLN A 4 13.65 13.25 12.38
C GLN A 4 12.53 12.42 11.71
N LEU A 5 11.30 12.67 12.16
CA LEU A 5 10.12 11.92 11.74
C LEU A 5 9.13 12.85 11.05
N GLY A 6 8.32 12.33 10.15
CA GLY A 6 7.27 13.05 9.46
C GLY A 6 6.02 12.20 9.24
N VAL A 7 4.94 12.89 8.92
CA VAL A 7 3.67 12.30 8.47
C VAL A 7 3.25 12.99 7.19
N ILE A 8 2.87 12.22 6.18
CA ILE A 8 2.38 12.74 4.90
C ILE A 8 1.07 13.49 5.15
N THR A 9 0.99 14.72 4.62
CA THR A 9 -0.18 15.60 4.72
C THR A 9 -0.88 15.83 3.40
N ALA A 10 -0.19 15.64 2.28
CA ALA A 10 -0.82 15.59 0.97
C ALA A 10 -1.75 14.36 0.87
N GLU A 11 -2.78 14.42 0.04
CA GLU A 11 -3.69 13.31 -0.27
C GLU A 11 -2.89 12.05 -0.62
N HIS A 12 -1.95 12.19 -1.53
CA HIS A 12 -0.86 11.26 -1.81
C HIS A 12 0.36 12.04 -2.32
N THR A 13 1.51 11.41 -2.30
CA THR A 13 2.72 11.94 -2.94
C THR A 13 3.59 10.80 -3.45
N TYR A 14 4.51 11.12 -4.34
CA TYR A 14 5.41 10.14 -4.92
C TYR A 14 6.78 10.20 -4.30
N LEU A 15 7.32 9.04 -3.97
CA LEU A 15 8.74 8.84 -3.76
C LEU A 15 9.45 8.85 -5.12
N ARG A 16 10.50 9.64 -5.23
CA ARG A 16 11.29 9.79 -6.46
C ARG A 16 12.69 9.20 -6.27
N SER A 17 13.31 8.76 -7.36
CA SER A 17 14.67 8.22 -7.37
C SER A 17 15.76 9.26 -7.12
N GLY A 18 15.47 10.56 -7.31
CA GLY A 18 16.46 11.64 -7.14
C GLY A 18 15.83 13.00 -6.83
N MET A 19 16.69 13.98 -6.55
CA MET A 19 16.35 15.37 -6.23
C MET A 19 16.41 16.33 -7.42
N GLU A 20 16.84 15.88 -8.57
CA GLU A 20 17.09 16.80 -9.69
C GLU A 20 15.76 17.28 -10.26
N GLU A 21 15.58 18.61 -10.27
CA GLU A 21 14.58 19.25 -11.10
C GLU A 21 14.91 18.92 -12.55
N SER A 22 13.94 18.36 -13.26
CA SER A 22 14.13 18.05 -14.66
C SER A 22 14.25 19.34 -15.47
N ASP A 23 15.36 19.50 -16.18
CA ASP A 23 15.44 20.42 -17.33
C ASP A 23 14.63 19.92 -18.54
N GLY A 24 13.63 19.05 -18.29
CA GLY A 24 12.80 18.36 -19.28
C GLY A 24 13.42 17.10 -19.88
N ARG A 25 14.70 16.79 -19.60
CA ARG A 25 15.43 15.65 -20.18
C ARG A 25 15.77 14.55 -19.18
N ASN A 26 15.92 14.87 -17.90
CA ASN A 26 16.18 13.91 -16.81
C ASN A 26 15.08 14.00 -15.75
N ARG A 27 13.94 13.40 -16.02
CA ARG A 27 12.92 13.21 -14.99
C ARG A 27 13.39 12.13 -14.02
N THR A 28 13.57 12.49 -12.76
CA THR A 28 13.71 11.48 -11.69
C THR A 28 12.49 10.58 -11.72
N GLY A 29 12.70 9.27 -11.81
CA GLY A 29 11.63 8.29 -11.90
C GLY A 29 10.75 8.33 -10.64
N ILE A 30 9.47 7.98 -10.79
CA ILE A 30 8.61 7.62 -9.67
C ILE A 30 9.02 6.22 -9.23
N GLU A 31 9.28 6.06 -7.93
CA GLU A 31 9.65 4.78 -7.32
C GLU A 31 8.48 4.18 -6.54
N ASP A 32 7.67 5.03 -5.90
CA ASP A 32 6.57 4.59 -5.07
C ASP A 32 5.54 5.71 -4.84
N GLU A 33 4.34 5.36 -4.42
CA GLU A 33 3.27 6.26 -4.00
C GLU A 33 3.00 6.08 -2.50
N ILE A 34 2.83 7.18 -1.75
CA ILE A 34 2.53 7.14 -0.31
C ILE A 34 1.37 8.08 0.02
N PHE A 35 0.58 7.72 1.03
CA PHE A 35 -0.73 8.31 1.30
C PHE A 35 -0.77 9.18 2.54
N ALA A 36 -1.79 10.04 2.62
CA ALA A 36 -2.08 10.87 3.77
C ALA A 36 -2.05 10.07 5.08
N GLY A 37 -1.37 10.59 6.07
CA GLY A 37 -1.23 9.97 7.38
C GLY A 37 -0.13 8.92 7.50
N TRP A 38 0.54 8.52 6.42
CA TRP A 38 1.64 7.57 6.48
C TRP A 38 2.88 8.19 7.10
N ALA A 39 3.57 7.40 7.92
CA ALA A 39 4.78 7.82 8.61
C ALA A 39 6.02 7.68 7.72
N ILE A 40 6.90 8.65 7.84
CA ILE A 40 8.21 8.66 7.18
C ILE A 40 9.31 9.02 8.17
N ARG A 41 10.52 8.53 7.89
CA ARG A 41 11.76 8.94 8.56
C ARG A 41 12.57 9.80 7.62
N ILE A 42 13.01 10.95 8.07
CA ILE A 42 13.87 11.84 7.31
C ILE A 42 15.29 11.34 7.43
N LEU A 43 15.89 10.96 6.30
CA LEU A 43 17.26 10.43 6.23
C LEU A 43 18.28 11.53 5.90
N GLN A 44 17.93 12.39 4.94
CA GLN A 44 18.81 13.46 4.49
C GLN A 44 17.99 14.65 4.01
N GLU A 45 18.42 15.82 4.40
CA GLU A 45 17.80 17.07 4.01
C GLU A 45 18.86 18.07 3.54
N ASN A 46 18.54 18.81 2.47
CA ASN A 46 19.27 19.98 2.03
C ASN A 46 18.28 21.17 2.07
N PRO A 47 18.51 22.19 2.91
CA PRO A 47 17.61 23.34 3.02
C PRO A 47 17.41 24.12 1.70
N ALA A 48 18.37 24.01 0.77
CA ALA A 48 18.31 24.66 -0.55
C ALA A 48 17.53 23.85 -1.59
N LYS A 49 17.00 22.68 -1.22
CA LYS A 49 16.26 21.78 -2.13
C LYS A 49 14.84 21.55 -1.64
N ASP A 50 13.88 21.46 -2.56
CA ASP A 50 12.48 21.20 -2.25
C ASP A 50 12.23 19.73 -1.87
N PHE A 51 13.12 18.81 -2.26
CA PHE A 51 12.98 17.40 -2.00
C PHE A 51 13.85 16.93 -0.83
N VAL A 52 13.28 16.04 -0.02
CA VAL A 52 13.88 15.46 1.18
C VAL A 52 13.98 13.95 1.00
N LYS A 53 15.14 13.36 1.29
CA LYS A 53 15.30 11.90 1.30
C LYS A 53 14.67 11.32 2.53
N VAL A 54 13.76 10.37 2.33
CA VAL A 54 12.98 9.74 3.40
C VAL A 54 13.01 8.23 3.27
N GLU A 55 12.67 7.55 4.36
CA GLU A 55 12.33 6.13 4.41
C GLU A 55 10.87 6.00 4.90
N THR A 56 10.08 5.20 4.21
CA THR A 56 8.71 4.88 4.60
C THR A 56 8.69 3.94 5.82
N HIS A 57 7.52 3.79 6.46
CA HIS A 57 7.34 2.86 7.57
C HIS A 57 7.58 1.38 7.18
N TYR A 58 7.49 1.03 5.90
CA TYR A 58 7.80 -0.30 5.36
C TYR A 58 9.22 -0.42 4.78
N GLY A 59 10.08 0.57 5.03
CA GLY A 59 11.52 0.51 4.72
C GLY A 59 11.90 0.88 3.29
N TYR A 60 10.98 1.42 2.49
CA TYR A 60 11.29 1.90 1.15
C TYR A 60 11.86 3.31 1.19
N THR A 61 12.87 3.62 0.37
CA THR A 61 13.55 4.92 0.41
C THR A 61 13.38 5.69 -0.90
N GLY A 62 13.28 7.01 -0.80
CA GLY A 62 13.19 7.90 -1.95
C GLY A 62 13.12 9.35 -1.53
N TYR A 63 12.83 10.23 -2.47
CA TYR A 63 12.73 11.67 -2.26
C TYR A 63 11.27 12.13 -2.35
N VAL A 64 10.83 12.90 -1.35
CA VAL A 64 9.49 13.48 -1.24
C VAL A 64 9.58 15.01 -1.24
N ASP A 65 8.59 15.68 -1.84
CA ASP A 65 8.47 17.12 -1.75
C ASP A 65 8.27 17.54 -0.29
N ARG A 66 9.02 18.55 0.15
CA ARG A 66 8.97 19.08 1.51
C ARG A 66 7.59 19.60 1.89
N ARG A 67 6.77 20.00 0.95
CA ARG A 67 5.42 20.53 1.16
C ARG A 67 4.39 19.43 1.44
N ASP A 68 4.71 18.19 1.11
CA ASP A 68 3.77 17.06 1.17
C ASP A 68 3.74 16.37 2.52
N PHE A 69 4.59 16.77 3.46
CA PHE A 69 4.63 16.20 4.80
C PHE A 69 4.85 17.26 5.88
N ARG A 70 4.44 16.97 7.09
CA ARG A 70 4.82 17.73 8.28
C ARG A 70 5.73 16.92 9.20
N ARG A 71 6.60 17.62 9.92
CA ARG A 71 7.42 16.97 10.94
C ARG A 71 6.58 16.64 12.16
N VAL A 72 6.92 15.52 12.80
CA VAL A 72 6.27 15.04 14.02
C VAL A 72 7.31 14.62 15.04
N THR A 73 6.95 14.71 16.31
CA THR A 73 7.75 14.14 17.39
C THR A 73 7.55 12.62 17.47
N ARG A 74 8.51 11.93 18.10
CA ARG A 74 8.36 10.49 18.39
C ARG A 74 7.09 10.23 19.21
N LYS A 75 6.84 11.04 20.23
CA LYS A 75 5.65 10.94 21.09
C LYS A 75 4.34 11.06 20.30
N GLU A 76 4.27 12.00 19.36
CA GLU A 76 3.10 12.15 18.50
C GLU A 76 2.91 10.91 17.61
N LEU A 77 3.99 10.40 17.04
CA LEU A 77 3.92 9.22 16.18
C LEU A 77 3.51 7.97 16.97
N GLU A 78 3.97 7.83 18.21
CA GLU A 78 3.54 6.76 19.14
C GLU A 78 2.04 6.87 19.48
N GLN A 79 1.53 8.09 19.70
CA GLN A 79 0.09 8.31 19.92
C GLN A 79 -0.75 7.88 18.71
N ARG A 80 -0.21 8.04 17.50
CA ARG A 80 -0.88 7.62 16.25
C ARG A 80 -0.94 6.10 16.06
N GLN A 81 -0.33 5.32 16.96
CA GLN A 81 -0.51 3.85 16.99
C GLN A 81 -1.83 3.41 17.65
N ASP A 82 -2.53 4.32 18.34
CA ASP A 82 -3.87 4.03 18.86
C ASP A 82 -4.85 3.74 17.72
N LYS A 83 -5.19 2.47 17.55
CA LYS A 83 -6.00 1.95 16.44
C LYS A 83 -7.51 2.16 16.64
N GLU A 84 -7.93 2.59 17.79
CA GLU A 84 -9.31 3.03 18.05
C GLU A 84 -9.48 4.51 17.67
N ARG A 85 -8.41 5.28 17.77
CA ARG A 85 -8.38 6.71 17.43
C ARG A 85 -7.92 6.98 16.01
N PHE A 86 -6.90 6.28 15.52
CA PHE A 86 -6.36 6.45 14.17
C PHE A 86 -6.78 5.30 13.27
N LEU A 87 -7.77 5.58 12.43
CA LEU A 87 -8.39 4.61 11.54
C LEU A 87 -7.88 4.76 10.11
N ARG A 88 -8.03 3.71 9.31
CA ARG A 88 -7.72 3.75 7.88
C ARG A 88 -8.99 3.86 7.04
N ILE A 89 -8.85 4.47 5.86
CA ILE A 89 -9.87 4.45 4.83
C ILE A 89 -9.88 3.07 4.17
N GLN A 90 -11.07 2.44 4.08
CA GLN A 90 -11.17 1.10 3.48
C GLN A 90 -11.68 1.10 2.04
N THR A 91 -12.38 2.14 1.60
CA THR A 91 -12.85 2.29 0.21
C THR A 91 -11.74 2.83 -0.68
N GLY A 92 -11.81 2.58 -1.99
CA GLY A 92 -10.83 3.08 -2.95
C GLY A 92 -10.59 4.58 -2.81
N GLU A 93 -11.69 5.33 -2.66
CA GLU A 93 -11.73 6.78 -2.44
C GLU A 93 -12.85 7.14 -1.48
N ALA A 94 -12.68 8.19 -0.69
CA ALA A 94 -13.69 8.73 0.21
C ALA A 94 -13.54 10.24 0.35
N ASP A 95 -14.63 10.98 0.21
CA ASP A 95 -14.65 12.42 0.46
C ASP A 95 -14.72 12.73 1.96
N LEU A 96 -13.90 13.66 2.41
CA LEU A 96 -14.08 14.36 3.66
C LEU A 96 -15.01 15.54 3.40
N LEU A 97 -16.21 15.56 3.98
CA LEU A 97 -17.24 16.55 3.73
C LEU A 97 -17.32 17.61 4.85
N ASP A 98 -17.83 18.79 4.52
CA ASP A 98 -18.05 19.89 5.50
C ASP A 98 -19.25 19.65 6.44
N GLN A 99 -20.17 18.74 6.05
CA GLN A 99 -21.39 18.39 6.79
C GLN A 99 -21.66 16.90 6.72
N PRO A 100 -22.31 16.30 7.76
CA PRO A 100 -22.63 14.87 7.81
C PRO A 100 -23.89 14.56 6.94
N LYS A 101 -23.79 14.79 5.66
CA LYS A 101 -24.84 14.50 4.65
C LYS A 101 -24.24 14.37 3.26
N VAL A 102 -24.90 13.64 2.38
CA VAL A 102 -24.43 13.37 1.01
C VAL A 102 -24.33 14.63 0.13
N GLN A 103 -24.98 15.74 0.51
CA GLN A 103 -24.89 17.03 -0.18
C GLN A 103 -23.82 17.95 0.42
N GLY A 104 -23.02 17.47 1.39
CA GLY A 104 -21.88 18.20 1.94
C GLY A 104 -20.87 18.57 0.85
N LEU A 105 -20.16 19.68 1.02
CA LEU A 105 -19.10 20.06 0.09
C LEU A 105 -17.84 19.25 0.39
N PRO A 106 -17.20 18.65 -0.64
CA PRO A 106 -15.94 17.94 -0.45
C PRO A 106 -14.83 18.92 -0.07
N LEU A 107 -14.18 18.62 1.06
CA LEU A 107 -13.07 19.37 1.60
C LEU A 107 -11.72 18.78 1.19
N GLU A 108 -11.66 17.46 1.13
CA GLU A 108 -10.44 16.70 0.84
C GLU A 108 -10.83 15.32 0.33
N LEU A 109 -10.08 14.78 -0.62
CA LEU A 109 -10.19 13.40 -1.05
C LEU A 109 -9.23 12.54 -0.22
N LEU A 110 -9.70 11.39 0.23
CA LEU A 110 -8.92 10.41 0.99
C LEU A 110 -8.86 9.10 0.22
N LEU A 111 -7.66 8.61 -0.05
CA LEU A 111 -7.45 7.35 -0.76
C LEU A 111 -7.44 6.16 0.22
N LYS A 112 -7.68 4.95 -0.30
CA LYS A 112 -7.61 3.71 0.47
C LYS A 112 -6.29 3.62 1.24
N ASN A 113 -6.37 3.20 2.50
CA ASN A 113 -5.27 3.14 3.46
C ASN A 113 -4.69 4.50 3.91
N SER A 114 -5.25 5.65 3.50
CA SER A 114 -5.00 6.90 4.21
C SER A 114 -5.42 6.78 5.67
N ILE A 115 -4.70 7.45 6.58
CA ILE A 115 -4.94 7.37 8.02
C ILE A 115 -5.52 8.69 8.52
N VAL A 116 -6.68 8.61 9.14
CA VAL A 116 -7.39 9.74 9.75
C VAL A 116 -7.54 9.55 11.26
N GLU A 117 -7.64 10.67 11.98
CA GLU A 117 -7.96 10.68 13.41
C GLU A 117 -9.46 10.73 13.60
N LEU A 118 -10.04 9.75 14.27
CA LEU A 118 -11.45 9.76 14.67
C LEU A 118 -11.62 10.75 15.82
N LEU A 119 -12.45 11.76 15.64
CA LEU A 119 -12.79 12.76 16.65
C LEU A 119 -14.08 12.36 17.37
N GLU A 120 -15.09 11.97 16.61
CA GLU A 120 -16.37 11.55 17.15
C GLU A 120 -17.00 10.52 16.21
N ARG A 121 -17.44 9.38 16.77
CA ARG A 121 -18.09 8.32 16.01
C ARG A 121 -19.60 8.55 16.00
N GLU A 122 -20.23 8.32 14.85
CA GLU A 122 -21.70 8.37 14.70
C GLU A 122 -22.32 9.70 15.17
N VAL A 123 -21.73 10.83 14.77
CA VAL A 123 -22.30 12.18 15.05
C VAL A 123 -23.68 12.40 14.44
N ALA A 124 -23.98 11.65 13.38
CA ALA A 124 -25.28 11.49 12.74
C ALA A 124 -25.34 10.06 12.20
N GLU A 125 -26.54 9.59 11.83
CA GLU A 125 -26.72 8.24 11.29
C GLU A 125 -25.79 7.95 10.12
N GLY A 126 -24.86 7.02 10.30
CA GLY A 126 -23.88 6.61 9.32
C GLY A 126 -22.69 7.59 9.09
N TRP A 127 -22.54 8.65 9.91
CA TRP A 127 -21.49 9.64 9.76
C TRP A 127 -20.62 9.79 10.99
N SER A 128 -19.31 9.84 10.80
CA SER A 128 -18.33 10.12 11.84
C SER A 128 -17.56 11.39 11.52
N LYS A 129 -17.16 12.13 12.56
CA LYS A 129 -16.28 13.30 12.46
C LYS A 129 -14.83 12.85 12.58
N VAL A 130 -14.00 13.25 11.63
CA VAL A 130 -12.59 12.89 11.59
C VAL A 130 -11.72 14.14 11.34
N ARG A 131 -10.42 13.98 11.62
CA ARG A 131 -9.37 14.93 11.20
C ARG A 131 -8.40 14.21 10.27
N SER A 132 -8.18 14.77 9.08
CA SER A 132 -7.19 14.27 8.13
C SER A 132 -5.76 14.59 8.59
N ALA A 133 -4.78 14.01 7.92
CA ALA A 133 -3.37 14.28 8.20
C ALA A 133 -2.95 15.72 7.88
N SER A 134 -3.68 16.40 6.97
CA SER A 134 -3.49 17.83 6.68
C SER A 134 -3.94 18.74 7.83
N GLY A 135 -4.67 18.18 8.82
CA GLY A 135 -5.28 18.91 9.95
C GLY A 135 -6.71 19.37 9.67
N ARG A 136 -7.27 19.08 8.49
CA ARG A 136 -8.64 19.45 8.14
C ARG A 136 -9.64 18.53 8.85
N GLU A 137 -10.66 19.13 9.48
CA GLU A 137 -11.77 18.41 10.11
C GLU A 137 -12.97 18.35 9.18
N GLY A 138 -13.68 17.27 9.21
CA GLY A 138 -14.89 17.08 8.43
C GLY A 138 -15.59 15.75 8.76
N TYR A 139 -16.50 15.36 7.92
CA TYR A 139 -17.36 14.21 8.09
C TYR A 139 -17.14 13.19 6.99
N ILE A 140 -17.16 11.93 7.38
CA ILE A 140 -17.03 10.80 6.46
C ILE A 140 -18.07 9.73 6.81
N HIS A 141 -18.51 8.94 5.84
CA HIS A 141 -19.33 7.78 6.16
C HIS A 141 -18.57 6.83 7.09
N THR A 142 -19.18 6.48 8.21
CA THR A 142 -18.58 5.60 9.22
C THR A 142 -18.11 4.28 8.64
N GLN A 143 -18.86 3.74 7.68
CA GLN A 143 -18.50 2.51 6.96
C GLN A 143 -17.23 2.61 6.11
N ASN A 144 -16.76 3.81 5.78
CA ASN A 144 -15.49 4.00 5.08
C ASN A 144 -14.28 3.92 6.02
N LEU A 145 -14.52 3.86 7.33
CA LEU A 145 -13.50 3.76 8.36
C LEU A 145 -13.30 2.31 8.80
N LYS A 146 -12.06 1.87 8.83
CA LYS A 146 -11.67 0.54 9.31
C LYS A 146 -10.57 0.68 10.35
N ARG A 147 -10.66 -0.15 11.41
CA ARG A 147 -9.56 -0.31 12.37
C ARG A 147 -8.32 -0.80 11.62
N ARG A 148 -7.17 -0.25 11.96
CA ARG A 148 -5.89 -0.72 11.42
C ARG A 148 -5.56 -2.08 11.98
N MET A 149 -4.82 -2.88 11.20
CA MET A 149 -4.36 -4.20 11.64
C MET A 149 -3.24 -4.07 12.67
N ASP A 150 -3.06 -5.07 13.51
CA ASP A 150 -2.04 -5.04 14.56
C ASP A 150 -0.61 -5.11 13.99
N HIS A 151 -0.45 -5.68 12.80
CA HIS A 151 0.82 -5.84 12.12
C HIS A 151 0.98 -4.95 10.88
N ASP A 152 0.24 -3.85 10.77
CA ASP A 152 0.33 -2.95 9.61
C ASP A 152 1.68 -2.22 9.49
N GLY A 153 2.57 -2.40 10.46
CA GLY A 153 3.92 -1.86 10.45
C GLY A 153 3.99 -0.33 10.43
N TYR A 154 2.86 0.35 10.66
CA TYR A 154 2.75 1.81 10.52
C TYR A 154 3.82 2.60 11.27
N LEU A 155 4.27 2.11 12.41
CA LEU A 155 5.40 2.68 13.12
C LEU A 155 6.38 1.58 13.53
N LEU A 156 7.26 1.23 12.62
CA LEU A 156 8.38 0.35 12.94
C LEU A 156 9.56 1.20 13.47
N THR A 157 9.86 1.08 14.76
CA THR A 157 11.19 1.46 15.26
C THR A 157 12.21 0.51 14.64
N GLU A 158 13.51 0.87 14.63
CA GLU A 158 14.56 0.01 14.08
C GLU A 158 14.54 -1.39 14.67
N GLU A 159 14.33 -1.49 16.00
CA GLU A 159 14.24 -2.75 16.71
C GLU A 159 13.00 -3.55 16.31
N LYS A 160 11.82 -2.90 16.30
CA LYS A 160 10.58 -3.54 15.88
C LYS A 160 10.56 -3.91 14.41
N LYS A 161 11.23 -3.14 13.55
CA LYS A 161 11.37 -3.46 12.14
C LYS A 161 12.22 -4.73 11.93
N ALA A 162 13.35 -4.83 12.63
CA ALA A 162 14.17 -6.03 12.60
C ALA A 162 13.38 -7.24 13.11
N ASP A 163 12.68 -7.10 14.23
CA ASP A 163 11.83 -8.12 14.81
C ASP A 163 10.69 -8.54 13.86
N TYR A 164 9.97 -7.59 13.30
CA TYR A 164 8.91 -7.83 12.32
C TYR A 164 9.39 -8.65 11.12
N PHE A 165 10.53 -8.31 10.53
CA PHE A 165 11.03 -8.99 9.34
C PHE A 165 11.84 -10.26 9.63
N GLN A 166 12.48 -10.39 10.79
CA GLN A 166 13.29 -11.55 11.17
C GLN A 166 12.49 -12.65 11.85
N ASN A 167 11.49 -12.27 12.64
CA ASN A 167 10.64 -13.19 13.40
C ASN A 167 9.24 -13.31 12.81
N TRP A 168 9.12 -13.08 11.48
CA TRP A 168 7.89 -13.32 10.77
C TRP A 168 7.52 -14.80 10.89
N GLU A 169 6.60 -15.09 11.79
CA GLU A 169 5.93 -16.36 11.85
C GLU A 169 4.62 -16.26 11.07
N ASN A 170 4.19 -17.39 10.51
CA ASN A 170 3.00 -17.49 9.68
C ASN A 170 1.84 -16.62 10.21
N PRO A 171 1.28 -15.70 9.42
CA PRO A 171 0.25 -14.73 9.86
C PRO A 171 -1.02 -15.37 10.41
N VAL A 172 -1.26 -16.64 10.14
CA VAL A 172 -2.38 -17.42 10.68
C VAL A 172 -2.32 -17.52 12.22
N CYS A 173 -1.14 -17.32 12.82
CA CYS A 173 -0.94 -17.53 14.26
C CYS A 173 -1.10 -16.27 15.13
N HIS A 174 -1.15 -15.06 14.57
CA HIS A 174 -0.89 -13.87 15.38
C HIS A 174 -2.08 -13.02 15.84
N ASP A 175 -3.25 -13.07 15.21
CA ASP A 175 -4.38 -12.20 15.60
C ASP A 175 -5.77 -12.88 15.59
N GLY A 176 -5.83 -14.21 15.73
CA GLY A 176 -7.10 -14.89 15.48
C GLY A 176 -7.57 -14.63 14.04
N LEU A 177 -6.65 -14.29 13.15
CA LEU A 177 -6.87 -14.35 11.71
C LEU A 177 -7.21 -15.80 11.44
N ALA A 178 -8.44 -15.98 11.03
CA ALA A 178 -9.01 -17.22 10.63
C ALA A 178 -8.05 -17.99 9.71
N ASP A 179 -8.22 -19.28 9.67
CA ASP A 179 -7.78 -20.26 8.70
C ASP A 179 -7.03 -19.67 7.49
N GLU A 180 -5.90 -20.26 7.11
CA GLU A 180 -5.11 -19.92 5.93
C GLU A 180 -5.99 -19.68 4.69
N GLU A 181 -7.03 -20.49 4.49
CA GLU A 181 -7.95 -20.38 3.36
C GLU A 181 -8.70 -19.03 3.36
N VAL A 182 -9.19 -18.58 4.50
CA VAL A 182 -9.86 -17.28 4.64
C VAL A 182 -8.90 -16.11 4.33
N LEU A 183 -7.64 -16.21 4.76
CA LEU A 183 -6.67 -15.17 4.44
C LEU A 183 -6.35 -15.15 2.94
N ARG A 184 -6.23 -16.33 2.31
CA ARG A 184 -6.02 -16.44 0.86
C ARG A 184 -7.18 -15.84 0.05
N GLU A 185 -8.43 -16.06 0.49
CA GLU A 185 -9.62 -15.42 -0.11
C GLU A 185 -9.59 -13.90 0.05
N ARG A 186 -9.28 -13.40 1.23
CA ARG A 186 -9.17 -11.95 1.47
C ARG A 186 -8.07 -11.28 0.66
N LEU A 187 -6.95 -11.96 0.41
CA LEU A 187 -5.88 -11.46 -0.48
C LEU A 187 -6.39 -11.33 -1.91
N GLU A 188 -7.10 -12.35 -2.42
CA GLU A 188 -7.74 -12.29 -3.73
C GLU A 188 -8.78 -11.16 -3.81
N ASP A 189 -9.68 -11.07 -2.83
CA ASP A 189 -10.72 -10.02 -2.79
C ASP A 189 -10.10 -8.63 -2.82
N SER A 190 -9.06 -8.40 -2.01
CA SER A 190 -8.33 -7.12 -2.01
C SER A 190 -7.69 -6.80 -3.35
N ALA A 191 -7.14 -7.81 -4.06
CA ALA A 191 -6.59 -7.61 -5.39
C ALA A 191 -7.68 -7.30 -6.44
N ARG A 192 -8.82 -7.98 -6.34
CA ARG A 192 -9.97 -7.79 -7.26
C ARG A 192 -10.62 -6.42 -7.17
N GLU A 193 -10.52 -5.74 -6.02
CA GLU A 193 -11.01 -4.35 -5.88
C GLU A 193 -10.34 -3.38 -6.86
N PHE A 194 -9.15 -3.70 -7.36
CA PHE A 194 -8.42 -2.89 -8.35
C PHE A 194 -8.70 -3.26 -9.80
N LEU A 195 -9.55 -4.24 -10.10
CA LEU A 195 -9.85 -4.64 -11.50
C LEU A 195 -10.26 -3.42 -12.34
N GLY A 196 -9.62 -3.26 -13.50
CA GLY A 196 -9.85 -2.13 -14.41
C GLY A 196 -9.09 -0.85 -14.06
N THR A 197 -8.43 -0.78 -12.90
CA THR A 197 -7.58 0.37 -12.55
C THR A 197 -6.44 0.48 -13.53
N GLN A 198 -6.21 1.67 -14.07
CA GLN A 198 -5.15 1.93 -15.04
C GLN A 198 -3.76 1.59 -14.47
N TYR A 199 -2.87 1.13 -15.35
CA TYR A 199 -1.46 0.96 -15.00
C TYR A 199 -0.80 2.32 -14.79
N ARG A 200 -0.16 2.50 -13.64
CA ARG A 200 0.67 3.66 -13.33
C ARG A 200 1.94 3.20 -12.64
N TRP A 201 3.08 3.45 -13.26
CA TRP A 201 4.37 3.13 -12.66
C TRP A 201 4.53 3.79 -11.28
N GLY A 202 4.92 3.01 -10.27
CA GLY A 202 5.05 3.46 -8.88
C GLY A 202 3.72 3.67 -8.14
N GLY A 203 2.57 3.51 -8.82
CA GLY A 203 1.25 3.74 -8.21
C GLY A 203 0.81 2.62 -7.28
N LYS A 204 -0.04 2.97 -6.31
CA LYS A 204 -0.66 2.06 -5.33
C LYS A 204 -2.12 2.39 -5.02
N SER A 205 -2.76 3.24 -5.79
CA SER A 205 -4.13 3.73 -5.53
C SER A 205 -5.12 3.30 -6.61
N SER A 206 -6.41 3.55 -6.34
CA SER A 206 -7.50 3.45 -7.31
C SER A 206 -7.31 4.36 -8.53
N GLN A 207 -6.51 5.42 -8.40
CA GLN A 207 -6.21 6.34 -9.49
C GLN A 207 -5.15 5.81 -10.47
N GLY A 208 -4.43 4.77 -10.09
CA GLY A 208 -3.44 4.07 -10.91
C GLY A 208 -2.50 3.24 -10.06
N ILE A 209 -2.18 2.04 -10.55
CA ILE A 209 -1.43 1.04 -9.79
C ILE A 209 -0.45 0.29 -10.69
N ASP A 210 0.73 -0.07 -10.17
CA ASP A 210 1.65 -0.95 -10.87
C ASP A 210 1.54 -2.41 -10.38
N CYS A 211 2.32 -3.31 -10.98
CA CYS A 211 2.23 -4.74 -10.68
C CYS A 211 2.58 -5.06 -9.22
N SER A 212 3.66 -4.50 -8.71
CA SER A 212 4.10 -4.71 -7.34
C SER A 212 3.27 -3.90 -6.34
N GLY A 213 2.74 -2.74 -6.75
CA GLY A 213 1.76 -1.96 -5.98
C GLY A 213 0.48 -2.75 -5.72
N LEU A 214 -0.04 -3.44 -6.73
CA LEU A 214 -1.23 -4.28 -6.59
C LEU A 214 -1.04 -5.36 -5.52
N VAL A 215 0.02 -6.14 -5.61
CA VAL A 215 0.27 -7.21 -4.64
C VAL A 215 0.62 -6.63 -3.26
N PHE A 216 1.42 -5.56 -3.21
CA PHE A 216 1.75 -4.88 -1.95
C PHE A 216 0.48 -4.39 -1.23
N MET A 217 -0.45 -3.71 -1.92
CA MET A 217 -1.67 -3.19 -1.33
C MET A 217 -2.63 -4.29 -0.91
N SER A 218 -2.71 -5.39 -1.66
CA SER A 218 -3.54 -6.54 -1.29
C SER A 218 -3.09 -7.19 0.02
N TYR A 219 -1.77 -7.32 0.21
CA TYR A 219 -1.20 -7.82 1.46
C TYR A 219 -1.30 -6.81 2.60
N LEU A 220 -1.03 -5.52 2.33
CA LEU A 220 -1.16 -4.45 3.34
C LEU A 220 -2.59 -4.35 3.88
N ASP A 221 -3.59 -4.60 3.06
CA ASP A 221 -5.00 -4.61 3.45
C ASP A 221 -5.30 -5.67 4.53
N GLN A 222 -4.50 -6.73 4.55
CA GLN A 222 -4.51 -7.77 5.58
C GLN A 222 -3.46 -7.53 6.69
N GLY A 223 -2.83 -6.34 6.73
CA GLY A 223 -1.81 -5.98 7.73
C GLY A 223 -0.44 -6.58 7.49
N ILE A 224 -0.18 -7.11 6.31
CA ILE A 224 1.05 -7.82 5.97
C ILE A 224 1.94 -6.93 5.09
N LEU A 225 3.14 -6.61 5.57
CA LEU A 225 4.13 -5.88 4.78
C LEU A 225 5.02 -6.85 4.01
N ILE A 226 4.89 -6.84 2.68
CA ILE A 226 5.80 -7.54 1.77
C ILE A 226 6.81 -6.56 1.16
N TYR A 227 7.82 -7.07 0.43
CA TYR A 227 8.72 -6.20 -0.31
C TYR A 227 7.97 -5.44 -1.40
N ARG A 228 8.28 -4.15 -1.57
CA ARG A 228 7.52 -3.25 -2.47
C ARG A 228 7.73 -3.56 -3.95
N ASP A 229 8.91 -4.04 -4.34
CA ASP A 229 9.25 -4.31 -5.74
C ASP A 229 8.97 -5.76 -6.15
N ALA A 230 8.98 -6.01 -7.46
CA ALA A 230 8.73 -7.33 -8.06
C ALA A 230 9.92 -8.30 -7.87
N ASP A 231 10.30 -8.57 -6.61
CA ASP A 231 11.41 -9.45 -6.23
C ASP A 231 11.17 -10.08 -4.86
N ILE A 232 11.79 -11.24 -4.58
CA ILE A 232 11.76 -11.88 -3.27
C ILE A 232 13.00 -11.49 -2.49
N LYS A 233 12.82 -10.86 -1.34
CA LYS A 233 13.89 -10.53 -0.39
C LYS A 233 13.81 -11.41 0.84
N GLU A 234 14.93 -12.00 1.25
CA GLU A 234 14.99 -12.94 2.39
C GLU A 234 14.51 -12.32 3.71
N SER A 235 14.72 -11.01 3.88
CA SER A 235 14.29 -10.28 5.07
C SER A 235 12.79 -9.96 5.11
N TYR A 236 12.03 -10.33 4.08
CA TYR A 236 10.58 -10.11 4.01
C TYR A 236 9.79 -11.41 4.09
N PRO A 237 8.45 -11.33 4.37
CA PRO A 237 7.63 -12.52 4.61
C PRO A 237 7.58 -13.51 3.44
N VAL A 238 7.59 -13.02 2.21
CA VAL A 238 7.46 -13.89 1.02
C VAL A 238 8.71 -14.75 0.85
N LYS A 239 8.52 -16.08 0.84
CA LYS A 239 9.58 -17.08 0.63
C LYS A 239 9.35 -17.84 -0.67
N ARG A 240 10.43 -18.34 -1.29
CA ARG A 240 10.34 -19.14 -2.51
C ARG A 240 9.64 -20.46 -2.27
N ILE A 241 8.76 -20.84 -3.18
CA ILE A 241 8.09 -22.15 -3.22
C ILE A 241 8.21 -22.75 -4.61
N PRO A 242 8.17 -24.10 -4.72
CA PRO A 242 8.00 -24.79 -6.01
C PRO A 242 6.67 -24.43 -6.68
N ALA A 243 6.65 -24.34 -8.01
CA ALA A 243 5.44 -23.98 -8.76
C ALA A 243 4.27 -24.97 -8.54
N GLU A 244 4.58 -26.22 -8.24
CA GLU A 244 3.60 -27.29 -7.95
C GLU A 244 2.87 -27.08 -6.61
N GLN A 245 3.40 -26.21 -5.75
CA GLN A 245 2.82 -25.86 -4.44
C GLN A 245 1.98 -24.59 -4.48
N LEU A 246 1.86 -23.94 -5.65
CA LEU A 246 1.10 -22.71 -5.80
C LEU A 246 -0.35 -22.88 -5.33
N LYS A 247 -0.77 -21.97 -4.49
CA LYS A 247 -2.15 -21.82 -4.05
C LYS A 247 -2.62 -20.38 -4.25
N LYS A 248 -3.92 -20.16 -4.26
CA LYS A 248 -4.54 -18.83 -4.30
C LYS A 248 -3.85 -17.85 -3.32
N GLY A 249 -3.59 -16.63 -3.76
CA GLY A 249 -2.92 -15.60 -2.97
C GLY A 249 -1.39 -15.65 -3.02
N ASP A 250 -0.76 -16.73 -3.51
CA ASP A 250 0.68 -16.77 -3.74
C ASP A 250 1.11 -15.88 -4.91
N LEU A 251 2.38 -15.57 -5.01
CA LEU A 251 2.92 -14.64 -5.98
C LEU A 251 3.71 -15.33 -7.09
N LEU A 252 3.52 -14.84 -8.31
CA LEU A 252 4.24 -15.26 -9.52
C LEU A 252 5.21 -14.14 -9.90
N PHE A 253 6.50 -14.44 -10.01
CA PHE A 253 7.53 -13.48 -10.37
C PHE A 253 8.06 -13.74 -11.78
N PHE A 254 8.04 -12.67 -12.59
CA PHE A 254 8.57 -12.63 -13.95
C PHE A 254 9.69 -11.58 -14.01
N PRO A 255 10.49 -11.50 -15.08
CA PRO A 255 11.48 -10.42 -15.21
C PRO A 255 10.83 -9.02 -15.15
N GLY A 256 11.08 -8.29 -14.05
CA GLY A 256 10.53 -6.95 -13.81
C GLY A 256 9.01 -6.90 -13.59
N HIS A 257 8.37 -8.01 -13.23
CA HIS A 257 6.94 -8.07 -13.08
C HIS A 257 6.51 -9.10 -12.01
N VAL A 258 5.37 -8.85 -11.36
CA VAL A 258 4.77 -9.74 -10.37
C VAL A 258 3.25 -9.80 -10.55
N ALA A 259 2.68 -10.96 -10.23
CA ALA A 259 1.24 -11.20 -10.24
C ALA A 259 0.82 -12.01 -9.00
N MET A 260 -0.47 -11.98 -8.65
CA MET A 260 -1.04 -12.85 -7.63
C MET A 260 -1.76 -14.03 -8.30
N TYR A 261 -1.44 -15.24 -7.88
CA TYR A 261 -2.09 -16.45 -8.35
C TYR A 261 -3.49 -16.62 -7.76
N LEU A 262 -4.47 -16.99 -8.59
CA LEU A 262 -5.88 -17.12 -8.21
C LEU A 262 -6.36 -18.58 -8.18
N GLY A 263 -5.47 -19.54 -8.50
CA GLY A 263 -5.87 -20.94 -8.71
C GLY A 263 -6.13 -21.26 -10.18
N GLU A 264 -6.16 -22.55 -10.51
CA GLU A 264 -6.50 -23.07 -11.84
C GLU A 264 -5.72 -22.45 -13.01
N GLY A 265 -4.48 -22.03 -12.77
CA GLY A 265 -3.64 -21.35 -13.75
C GLY A 265 -3.96 -19.89 -13.99
N LYS A 266 -4.93 -19.31 -13.30
CA LYS A 266 -5.29 -17.89 -13.40
C LYS A 266 -4.46 -17.04 -12.46
N TYR A 267 -4.20 -15.77 -12.87
CA TYR A 267 -3.54 -14.77 -12.05
C TYR A 267 -4.06 -13.38 -12.33
N ILE A 268 -4.05 -12.51 -11.31
CA ILE A 268 -4.38 -11.10 -11.40
C ILE A 268 -3.11 -10.27 -11.34
N HIS A 269 -3.01 -9.26 -12.20
CA HIS A 269 -1.89 -8.35 -12.24
C HIS A 269 -2.27 -6.97 -12.80
N ALA A 270 -1.51 -5.93 -12.41
CA ALA A 270 -1.51 -4.66 -13.12
C ALA A 270 -0.45 -4.73 -14.23
N THR A 271 -0.83 -4.47 -15.46
CA THR A 271 0.08 -4.57 -16.61
C THR A 271 0.06 -3.32 -17.48
N GLY A 272 1.26 -2.86 -17.92
CA GLY A 272 1.41 -1.80 -18.90
C GLY A 272 1.31 -2.28 -20.36
N TYR A 273 0.81 -3.50 -20.60
CA TYR A 273 0.64 -4.04 -21.95
C TYR A 273 -0.33 -3.19 -22.77
N TYR A 274 0.05 -2.83 -23.98
CA TYR A 274 -0.64 -1.82 -24.80
C TYR A 274 -2.13 -2.12 -25.09
N GLN A 275 -2.54 -3.39 -25.08
CA GLN A 275 -3.93 -3.79 -25.30
C GLN A 275 -4.78 -3.76 -24.01
N THR A 276 -4.14 -3.92 -22.85
CA THR A 276 -4.81 -4.00 -21.55
C THR A 276 -3.98 -3.26 -20.49
N PRO A 277 -3.79 -1.92 -20.62
CA PRO A 277 -2.92 -1.15 -19.71
C PRO A 277 -3.60 -0.87 -18.35
N TYR A 278 -4.08 -1.94 -17.69
CA TYR A 278 -4.83 -1.87 -16.44
C TYR A 278 -4.72 -3.19 -15.66
N VAL A 279 -5.34 -3.23 -14.49
CA VAL A 279 -5.46 -4.47 -13.69
C VAL A 279 -6.42 -5.43 -14.38
N THR A 280 -5.94 -6.62 -14.66
CA THR A 280 -6.68 -7.66 -15.38
C THR A 280 -6.32 -9.05 -14.88
N ILE A 281 -7.12 -10.04 -15.28
CA ILE A 281 -6.84 -11.47 -15.05
C ILE A 281 -6.38 -12.09 -16.35
N ASN A 282 -5.32 -12.89 -16.27
CA ASN A 282 -4.79 -13.68 -17.37
C ASN A 282 -4.51 -15.13 -16.93
N SER A 283 -4.10 -15.96 -17.87
CA SER A 283 -3.88 -17.40 -17.64
C SER A 283 -2.46 -17.85 -18.00
N LEU A 284 -1.97 -18.83 -17.25
CA LEU A 284 -0.79 -19.63 -17.56
C LEU A 284 -1.15 -20.83 -18.50
N ASN A 285 -2.44 -21.16 -18.63
CA ASN A 285 -2.90 -22.30 -19.43
C ASN A 285 -3.00 -21.92 -20.91
N LYS A 286 -2.31 -22.64 -21.79
CA LYS A 286 -2.26 -22.37 -23.24
C LYS A 286 -3.62 -22.47 -23.94
N SER A 287 -4.55 -23.22 -23.37
CA SER A 287 -5.91 -23.40 -23.92
C SER A 287 -6.85 -22.23 -23.63
N ASP A 288 -6.49 -21.36 -22.71
CA ASP A 288 -7.37 -20.30 -22.27
C ASP A 288 -7.29 -19.08 -23.19
N PRO A 289 -8.42 -18.37 -23.44
CA PRO A 289 -8.45 -17.23 -24.36
C PRO A 289 -7.65 -16.03 -23.86
N ASP A 290 -7.40 -15.95 -22.57
CA ASP A 290 -6.62 -14.92 -21.88
C ASP A 290 -5.18 -15.37 -21.55
N TYR A 291 -4.70 -16.43 -22.22
CA TYR A 291 -3.31 -16.88 -22.11
C TYR A 291 -2.31 -15.82 -22.58
N ARG A 292 -1.28 -15.57 -21.79
CA ARG A 292 -0.22 -14.60 -22.09
C ARG A 292 1.13 -15.32 -22.24
N PRO A 293 1.51 -15.74 -23.46
CA PRO A 293 2.75 -16.48 -23.70
C PRO A 293 4.00 -15.70 -23.30
N ASP A 294 3.97 -14.38 -23.48
CA ASP A 294 5.06 -13.47 -23.13
C ASP A 294 5.37 -13.40 -21.62
N LEU A 295 4.41 -13.77 -20.77
CA LEU A 295 4.58 -13.93 -19.32
C LEU A 295 4.77 -15.40 -18.95
N ALA A 296 3.87 -16.30 -19.37
CA ALA A 296 3.87 -17.69 -18.95
C ALA A 296 5.21 -18.40 -19.25
N GLU A 297 5.83 -18.11 -20.40
CA GLU A 297 7.14 -18.67 -20.79
C GLU A 297 8.33 -18.05 -20.02
N LYS A 298 8.11 -16.97 -19.27
CA LYS A 298 9.12 -16.25 -18.50
C LYS A 298 8.91 -16.32 -17.00
N LEU A 299 8.01 -17.18 -16.51
CA LEU A 299 7.85 -17.39 -15.07
C LEU A 299 9.19 -17.81 -14.46
N ARG A 300 9.71 -16.98 -13.55
CA ARG A 300 11.03 -17.14 -12.97
C ARG A 300 10.99 -17.90 -11.65
N GLU A 301 10.10 -17.52 -10.78
CA GLU A 301 9.97 -18.09 -9.43
C GLU A 301 8.58 -17.81 -8.86
N CYS A 302 8.20 -18.58 -7.84
CA CYS A 302 6.96 -18.43 -7.11
C CYS A 302 7.28 -18.13 -5.64
N GLY A 303 6.38 -17.40 -4.98
CA GLY A 303 6.57 -17.04 -3.58
C GLY A 303 5.28 -17.11 -2.78
N SER A 304 5.42 -17.46 -1.50
CA SER A 304 4.32 -17.55 -0.54
C SER A 304 4.73 -16.98 0.81
N ILE A 305 3.74 -16.52 1.59
CA ILE A 305 3.91 -16.19 3.01
C ILE A 305 3.52 -17.35 3.93
N PHE A 306 3.01 -18.43 3.36
CA PHE A 306 2.42 -19.57 4.10
C PHE A 306 3.37 -20.77 4.19
N VAL A 307 4.66 -20.52 4.31
CA VAL A 307 5.73 -21.55 4.41
C VAL A 307 6.45 -21.48 5.73
#